data_f72f2402b3e568768571915172fa3054
#
_entry.id   f72f2402b3e568768571915172fa3054
#
_cell.length_a   1.000
_cell.length_b   1.000
_cell.length_c   1.000
_cell.angle_alpha   90.00
_cell.angle_beta   90.00
_cell.angle_gamma   90.00
#
_symmetry.space_group_name_H-M   'P 1'
#
loop_
_entity.id
_entity.type
_entity.pdbx_description
1 polymer ?
#
loop_
_entity_poly.entity_id
_entity_poly.type
_entity_poly.pdbx_seq_one_letter_code
_entity_poly.pdbx_strand_id
1 'polypeptide(L)'
;YCLSTMGTTAPDELAAAVPGVRRWFQLYMMQNREQSLSMINNAKNNGFETLLITVDTPVSGHRPRDIRNGLTIPPRLGFKTIAYVFAKPRWWINLLTTKKLEFAAFRGWDKPLAELASHIFDSSMTFDDLAWVKSVWNGRLVIKGIQSVEDALLCKKAGVDAIVLSNHGGRQLDRGTVPLEILPDVVAAVGKDLDVYIDGAVMSGQDVYGAIARGAKGVLVGRAYLYGIMAGGQYGVERAVEILRKEFINTMALCGVKNLDEIRSLGARIRGID
;
A
#
# COMPACT_ATOMS: atom_id res chain seq x y z
N TYR A 1 7.79 -3.42 -6.82
CA TYR A 1 7.67 -2.55 -5.65
C TYR A 1 6.71 -1.40 -5.92
N CYS A 2 5.88 -1.03 -4.92
CA CYS A 2 4.99 0.12 -5.00
C CYS A 2 5.56 1.26 -4.14
N LEU A 3 6.04 2.32 -4.80
CA LEU A 3 6.59 3.50 -4.13
C LEU A 3 5.44 4.39 -3.65
N SER A 4 5.43 4.72 -2.38
CA SER A 4 4.40 5.58 -1.78
C SER A 4 4.65 7.07 -2.04
N THR A 5 3.59 7.85 -2.24
CA THR A 5 3.62 9.33 -2.16
C THR A 5 4.31 9.82 -0.87
N MET A 6 4.10 9.09 0.24
CA MET A 6 4.73 9.40 1.53
C MET A 6 6.11 8.75 1.70
N GLY A 7 6.73 8.27 0.61
CA GLY A 7 8.07 7.72 0.62
C GLY A 7 9.13 8.80 0.84
N THR A 8 10.26 8.41 1.45
CA THR A 8 11.43 9.29 1.62
C THR A 8 12.41 9.21 0.45
N THR A 9 12.17 8.28 -0.48
CA THR A 9 12.92 8.08 -1.72
C THR A 9 12.10 8.62 -2.88
N ALA A 10 12.70 9.40 -3.76
CA ALA A 10 12.04 9.93 -4.95
C ALA A 10 11.99 8.88 -6.09
N PRO A 11 11.07 9.03 -7.06
CA PRO A 11 10.97 8.12 -8.19
C PRO A 11 12.26 7.95 -9.00
N ASP A 12 12.99 9.03 -9.25
CA ASP A 12 14.28 9.05 -9.94
C ASP A 12 15.37 8.33 -9.13
N GLU A 13 15.43 8.57 -7.82
CA GLU A 13 16.37 7.89 -6.92
C GLU A 13 16.13 6.37 -6.92
N LEU A 14 14.86 5.94 -6.84
CA LEU A 14 14.51 4.52 -6.90
C LEU A 14 14.84 3.89 -8.25
N ALA A 15 14.52 4.59 -9.34
CA ALA A 15 14.80 4.12 -10.70
C ALA A 15 16.29 3.93 -10.96
N ALA A 16 17.11 4.85 -10.45
CA ALA A 16 18.57 4.77 -10.56
C ALA A 16 19.17 3.65 -9.69
N ALA A 17 18.64 3.47 -8.46
CA ALA A 17 19.16 2.48 -7.53
C ALA A 17 18.87 1.03 -7.94
N VAL A 18 17.71 0.77 -8.57
CA VAL A 18 17.26 -0.59 -8.95
C VAL A 18 16.72 -0.62 -10.38
N PRO A 19 17.59 -0.53 -11.38
CA PRO A 19 17.19 -0.62 -12.78
C PRO A 19 16.60 -1.99 -13.09
N GLY A 20 15.57 -2.04 -13.98
CA GLY A 20 14.96 -3.29 -14.42
C GLY A 20 13.92 -3.89 -13.46
N VAL A 21 13.73 -3.35 -12.28
CA VAL A 21 12.66 -3.77 -11.36
C VAL A 21 11.33 -3.16 -11.79
N ARG A 22 10.26 -3.96 -11.77
CA ARG A 22 8.89 -3.48 -12.00
C ARG A 22 8.47 -2.51 -10.89
N ARG A 23 8.09 -1.30 -11.27
CA ARG A 23 7.79 -0.20 -10.35
C ARG A 23 6.37 0.28 -10.49
N TRP A 24 5.67 0.36 -9.37
CA TRP A 24 4.37 0.98 -9.23
C TRP A 24 4.52 2.26 -8.41
N PHE A 25 3.76 3.29 -8.75
CA PHE A 25 3.70 4.52 -7.96
C PHE A 25 2.33 4.64 -7.30
N GLN A 26 2.31 4.73 -5.97
CA GLN A 26 1.08 4.96 -5.22
C GLN A 26 0.89 6.47 -5.05
N LEU A 27 -0.27 6.94 -5.49
CA LEU A 27 -0.67 8.34 -5.43
C LEU A 27 -1.84 8.53 -4.46
N TYR A 28 -1.69 9.48 -3.55
CA TYR A 28 -2.84 10.16 -2.96
C TYR A 28 -3.18 11.34 -3.85
N MET A 29 -4.43 11.41 -4.32
CA MET A 29 -4.87 12.53 -5.13
C MET A 29 -4.87 13.80 -4.28
N MET A 30 -4.16 14.83 -4.75
CA MET A 30 -4.08 16.12 -4.08
C MET A 30 -5.25 17.00 -4.48
N GLN A 31 -5.71 17.89 -3.57
CA GLN A 31 -6.69 18.92 -3.92
C GLN A 31 -6.18 19.83 -5.05
N ASN A 32 -4.90 20.15 -5.04
CA ASN A 32 -4.23 20.80 -6.17
C ASN A 32 -3.86 19.76 -7.23
N ARG A 33 -4.59 19.74 -8.34
CA ARG A 33 -4.37 18.81 -9.46
C ARG A 33 -3.01 19.00 -10.17
N GLU A 34 -2.43 20.20 -10.13
CA GLU A 34 -1.09 20.45 -10.69
C GLU A 34 -0.01 19.70 -9.91
N GLN A 35 -0.15 19.63 -8.59
CA GLN A 35 0.76 18.83 -7.76
C GLN A 35 0.62 17.34 -8.07
N SER A 36 -0.61 16.83 -8.20
CA SER A 36 -0.85 15.45 -8.62
C SER A 36 -0.25 15.17 -10.00
N LEU A 37 -0.42 16.09 -10.96
CA LEU A 37 0.15 15.98 -12.30
C LEU A 37 1.69 15.95 -12.27
N SER A 38 2.31 16.80 -11.45
CA SER A 38 3.77 16.81 -11.27
C SER A 38 4.29 15.47 -10.78
N MET A 39 3.62 14.87 -9.76
CA MET A 39 3.99 13.55 -9.24
C MET A 39 3.79 12.43 -10.28
N ILE A 40 2.67 12.46 -11.01
CA ILE A 40 2.38 11.52 -12.10
C ILE A 40 3.46 11.61 -13.18
N ASN A 41 3.82 12.82 -13.63
CA ASN A 41 4.84 13.04 -14.64
C ASN A 41 6.22 12.59 -14.15
N ASN A 42 6.57 12.85 -12.89
CA ASN A 42 7.83 12.38 -12.32
C ASN A 42 7.89 10.83 -12.32
N ALA A 43 6.84 10.15 -11.90
CA ALA A 43 6.79 8.69 -11.96
C ALA A 43 6.88 8.18 -13.40
N LYS A 44 6.12 8.77 -14.34
CA LYS A 44 6.12 8.42 -15.76
C LYS A 44 7.51 8.56 -16.40
N ASN A 45 8.18 9.69 -16.16
CA ASN A 45 9.50 9.99 -16.72
C ASN A 45 10.60 9.06 -16.16
N ASN A 46 10.37 8.43 -15.00
CA ASN A 46 11.28 7.49 -14.37
C ASN A 46 10.87 6.02 -14.55
N GLY A 47 10.06 5.72 -15.57
CA GLY A 47 9.76 4.37 -16.01
C GLY A 47 8.88 3.57 -15.03
N PHE A 48 8.00 4.25 -14.29
CA PHE A 48 6.94 3.57 -13.55
C PHE A 48 5.83 3.14 -14.52
N GLU A 49 5.46 1.87 -14.46
CA GLU A 49 4.53 1.26 -15.42
C GLU A 49 3.08 1.29 -14.91
N THR A 50 2.91 1.43 -13.61
CA THR A 50 1.60 1.33 -12.96
C THR A 50 1.41 2.48 -11.97
N LEU A 51 0.29 3.18 -12.10
CA LEU A 51 -0.18 4.16 -11.14
C LEU A 51 -1.25 3.51 -10.25
N LEU A 52 -1.03 3.54 -8.94
CA LEU A 52 -1.99 3.05 -7.95
C LEU A 52 -2.57 4.24 -7.18
N ILE A 53 -3.84 4.54 -7.40
CA ILE A 53 -4.54 5.60 -6.67
C ILE A 53 -5.21 5.02 -5.44
N THR A 54 -4.95 5.65 -4.29
CA THR A 54 -5.54 5.25 -3.02
C THR A 54 -6.74 6.13 -2.69
N VAL A 55 -7.92 5.52 -2.56
CA VAL A 55 -9.21 6.24 -2.41
C VAL A 55 -9.87 6.06 -1.04
N ASP A 56 -9.36 5.18 -0.20
CA ASP A 56 -9.89 4.92 1.15
C ASP A 56 -9.41 5.95 2.22
N THR A 57 -8.87 7.08 1.78
CA THR A 57 -8.29 8.11 2.64
C THR A 57 -8.84 9.51 2.34
N PRO A 58 -10.16 9.70 2.25
CA PRO A 58 -10.72 11.05 2.06
C PRO A 58 -10.40 11.98 3.23
N VAL A 59 -10.21 11.40 4.40
CA VAL A 59 -9.77 12.05 5.64
C VAL A 59 -8.83 11.13 6.41
N SER A 60 -8.10 11.68 7.39
CA SER A 60 -7.27 10.87 8.27
C SER A 60 -8.12 9.96 9.17
N GLY A 61 -7.83 8.66 9.18
CA GLY A 61 -8.53 7.71 10.02
C GLY A 61 -8.31 7.96 11.53
N HIS A 62 -9.33 7.71 12.33
CA HIS A 62 -9.24 7.82 13.78
C HIS A 62 -8.48 6.63 14.37
N ARG A 63 -7.35 6.89 15.04
CA ARG A 63 -6.44 5.86 15.58
C ARG A 63 -6.30 6.02 17.10
N PRO A 64 -7.22 5.46 17.90
CA PRO A 64 -7.25 5.66 19.36
C PRO A 64 -5.96 5.19 20.04
N ARG A 65 -5.29 4.16 19.53
CA ARG A 65 -4.02 3.68 20.05
C ARG A 65 -2.89 4.69 19.88
N ASP A 66 -2.82 5.33 18.71
CA ASP A 66 -1.81 6.34 18.45
C ASP A 66 -2.03 7.56 19.36
N ILE A 67 -3.29 7.97 19.55
CA ILE A 67 -3.67 9.06 20.45
C ILE A 67 -3.31 8.71 21.91
N ARG A 68 -3.65 7.52 22.38
CA ARG A 68 -3.31 7.07 23.75
C ARG A 68 -1.81 6.99 24.00
N ASN A 69 -1.03 6.65 22.96
CA ASN A 69 0.43 6.62 23.02
C ASN A 69 1.06 8.01 22.83
N GLY A 70 0.27 9.07 22.69
CA GLY A 70 0.76 10.44 22.54
C GLY A 70 1.43 10.72 21.18
N LEU A 71 1.13 9.91 20.15
CA LEU A 71 1.64 10.15 18.81
C LEU A 71 0.98 11.40 18.22
N THR A 72 1.78 12.42 17.95
CA THR A 72 1.39 13.66 17.26
C THR A 72 2.21 13.83 15.98
N ILE A 73 1.69 14.58 15.01
CA ILE A 73 2.42 14.98 13.82
C ILE A 73 2.45 16.52 13.80
N PRO A 74 3.61 17.18 13.97
CA PRO A 74 4.92 16.58 14.27
C PRO A 74 5.00 15.92 15.66
N PRO A 75 5.89 14.93 15.85
CA PRO A 75 6.01 14.24 17.14
C PRO A 75 6.48 15.20 18.25
N ARG A 76 5.79 15.17 19.38
CA ARG A 76 6.20 15.91 20.60
C ARG A 76 7.13 15.04 21.43
N LEU A 77 8.37 15.47 21.57
CA LEU A 77 9.37 14.75 22.34
C LEU A 77 9.23 15.11 23.83
N GLY A 78 8.51 14.28 24.57
CA GLY A 78 8.45 14.39 26.04
C GLY A 78 9.75 13.88 26.70
N PHE A 79 9.99 14.27 27.96
CA PHE A 79 11.18 13.88 28.74
C PHE A 79 11.40 12.35 28.75
N LYS A 80 10.36 11.57 28.92
CA LYS A 80 10.43 10.09 28.87
C LYS A 80 10.90 9.57 27.51
N THR A 81 10.42 10.18 26.41
CA THR A 81 10.83 9.82 25.05
C THR A 81 12.30 10.14 24.82
N ILE A 82 12.74 11.32 25.27
CA ILE A 82 14.15 11.73 25.17
C ILE A 82 15.05 10.78 25.95
N ALA A 83 14.73 10.45 27.20
CA ALA A 83 15.49 9.50 28.01
C ALA A 83 15.56 8.11 27.35
N TYR A 84 14.42 7.62 26.83
CA TYR A 84 14.38 6.34 26.12
C TYR A 84 15.25 6.34 24.84
N VAL A 85 15.17 7.41 24.04
CA VAL A 85 15.98 7.57 22.83
C VAL A 85 17.46 7.64 23.17
N PHE A 86 17.83 8.37 24.21
CA PHE A 86 19.22 8.51 24.66
C PHE A 86 19.83 7.15 25.03
N ALA A 87 19.04 6.23 25.57
CA ALA A 87 19.45 4.86 25.87
C ALA A 87 19.64 3.97 24.63
N LYS A 88 19.41 4.49 23.40
CA LYS A 88 19.54 3.75 22.13
C LYS A 88 20.60 4.38 21.21
N PRO A 89 21.90 4.30 21.55
CA PRO A 89 22.96 5.04 20.85
C PRO A 89 23.03 4.71 19.34
N ARG A 90 22.85 3.47 18.95
CA ARG A 90 22.83 3.08 17.52
C ARG A 90 21.75 3.82 16.73
N TRP A 91 20.59 4.04 17.34
CA TRP A 91 19.48 4.71 16.65
C TRP A 91 19.77 6.19 16.41
N TRP A 92 20.17 6.94 17.44
CA TRP A 92 20.42 8.37 17.26
C TRP A 92 21.74 8.68 16.54
N ILE A 93 22.78 7.82 16.65
CA ILE A 93 23.97 7.93 15.81
C ILE A 93 23.58 7.78 14.33
N ASN A 94 22.82 6.75 13.97
CA ASN A 94 22.30 6.60 12.63
C ASN A 94 21.48 7.81 12.19
N LEU A 95 20.57 8.31 13.02
CA LEU A 95 19.77 9.49 12.70
C LEU A 95 20.61 10.73 12.40
N LEU A 96 21.70 10.93 13.14
CA LEU A 96 22.60 12.07 12.98
C LEU A 96 23.58 11.94 11.82
N THR A 97 23.88 10.71 11.41
CA THR A 97 24.85 10.42 10.34
C THR A 97 24.23 10.12 8.98
N THR A 98 22.90 9.94 8.92
CA THR A 98 22.15 9.76 7.66
C THR A 98 21.56 11.06 7.17
N LYS A 99 21.24 11.12 5.87
CA LYS A 99 20.49 12.25 5.29
C LYS A 99 19.19 12.47 6.06
N LYS A 100 18.82 13.73 6.26
CA LYS A 100 17.54 14.09 6.84
C LYS A 100 16.41 13.41 6.08
N LEU A 101 15.54 12.69 6.80
CA LEU A 101 14.39 12.02 6.21
C LEU A 101 13.29 13.05 5.95
N GLU A 102 12.96 13.24 4.68
CA GLU A 102 11.90 14.12 4.20
C GLU A 102 11.03 13.33 3.23
N PHE A 103 9.75 13.61 3.19
CA PHE A 103 8.89 13.05 2.15
C PHE A 103 9.34 13.55 0.78
N ALA A 104 9.79 12.65 -0.08
CA ALA A 104 10.42 13.00 -1.35
C ALA A 104 9.49 13.80 -2.27
N ALA A 105 8.20 13.49 -2.29
CA ALA A 105 7.19 14.19 -3.06
C ALA A 105 6.92 15.63 -2.58
N PHE A 106 7.39 15.98 -1.39
CA PHE A 106 7.15 17.28 -0.75
C PHE A 106 8.47 17.99 -0.39
N ARG A 107 9.57 17.65 -1.05
CA ARG A 107 10.83 18.37 -0.90
C ARG A 107 10.63 19.84 -1.30
N GLY A 108 11.07 20.76 -0.41
CA GLY A 108 10.83 22.19 -0.60
C GLY A 108 9.47 22.70 -0.08
N TRP A 109 8.69 21.84 0.59
CA TRP A 109 7.51 22.27 1.31
C TRP A 109 7.90 23.17 2.49
N ASP A 110 7.48 24.42 2.45
CA ASP A 110 7.87 25.48 3.39
C ASP A 110 6.93 25.64 4.58
N LYS A 111 5.80 24.90 4.58
CA LYS A 111 4.79 24.97 5.63
C LYS A 111 4.92 23.85 6.66
N PRO A 112 4.32 23.98 7.85
CA PRO A 112 4.32 22.93 8.87
C PRO A 112 3.80 21.60 8.36
N LEU A 113 4.42 20.49 8.78
CA LEU A 113 4.02 19.13 8.39
C LEU A 113 2.56 18.79 8.77
N ALA A 114 2.02 19.42 9.81
CA ALA A 114 0.62 19.27 10.19
C ALA A 114 -0.34 19.84 9.13
N GLU A 115 0.06 20.90 8.44
CA GLU A 115 -0.71 21.51 7.36
C GLU A 115 -0.65 20.66 6.08
N LEU A 116 0.46 19.97 5.85
CA LEU A 116 0.60 19.03 4.76
C LEU A 116 -0.49 17.94 4.79
N ALA A 117 -0.82 17.42 5.97
CA ALA A 117 -1.83 16.37 6.12
C ALA A 117 -3.23 16.82 5.62
N SER A 118 -3.57 18.09 5.76
CA SER A 118 -4.85 18.65 5.27
C SER A 118 -4.87 18.88 3.76
N HIS A 119 -3.71 18.91 3.09
CA HIS A 119 -3.58 19.15 1.65
C HIS A 119 -3.37 17.85 0.85
N ILE A 120 -2.87 16.79 1.50
CA ILE A 120 -2.60 15.48 0.86
C ILE A 120 -3.88 14.76 0.45
N PHE A 121 -4.97 14.93 1.21
CA PHE A 121 -6.19 14.17 0.98
C PHE A 121 -7.24 15.03 0.29
N ASP A 122 -7.66 14.59 -0.89
CA ASP A 122 -8.80 15.18 -1.58
C ASP A 122 -10.06 14.39 -1.24
N SER A 123 -10.88 14.95 -0.35
CA SER A 123 -12.16 14.35 0.01
C SER A 123 -13.26 14.55 -1.04
N SER A 124 -12.99 15.33 -2.09
CA SER A 124 -13.93 15.61 -3.19
C SER A 124 -13.73 14.71 -4.40
N MET A 125 -12.71 13.82 -4.39
CA MET A 125 -12.43 12.90 -5.48
C MET A 125 -13.61 11.95 -5.73
N THR A 126 -13.99 11.82 -7.00
CA THR A 126 -15.04 10.93 -7.48
C THR A 126 -14.52 10.00 -8.58
N PHE A 127 -15.37 9.07 -9.05
CA PHE A 127 -15.03 8.22 -10.20
C PHE A 127 -14.83 9.01 -11.50
N ASP A 128 -15.41 10.21 -11.63
CA ASP A 128 -15.24 11.06 -12.82
C ASP A 128 -13.80 11.59 -12.93
N ASP A 129 -13.09 11.78 -11.80
CA ASP A 129 -11.69 12.16 -11.80
C ASP A 129 -10.78 11.12 -12.46
N LEU A 130 -11.21 9.85 -12.53
CA LEU A 130 -10.43 8.79 -13.18
C LEU A 130 -10.29 9.03 -14.69
N ALA A 131 -11.24 9.71 -15.33
CA ALA A 131 -11.14 10.11 -16.73
C ALA A 131 -9.97 11.10 -16.93
N TRP A 132 -9.81 12.08 -16.03
CA TRP A 132 -8.66 12.98 -16.05
C TRP A 132 -7.36 12.21 -15.81
N VAL A 133 -7.30 11.33 -14.83
CA VAL A 133 -6.10 10.52 -14.59
C VAL A 133 -5.70 9.74 -15.84
N LYS A 134 -6.65 9.09 -16.51
CA LYS A 134 -6.41 8.34 -17.75
C LYS A 134 -5.94 9.22 -18.89
N SER A 135 -6.30 10.49 -18.93
CA SER A 135 -5.84 11.43 -19.96
C SER A 135 -4.36 11.81 -19.80
N VAL A 136 -3.81 11.73 -18.57
CA VAL A 136 -2.43 12.11 -18.26
C VAL A 136 -1.51 10.91 -17.99
N TRP A 137 -2.08 9.75 -17.63
CA TRP A 137 -1.37 8.50 -17.40
C TRP A 137 -1.69 7.48 -18.49
N ASN A 138 -0.68 6.99 -19.17
CA ASN A 138 -0.82 6.01 -20.26
C ASN A 138 -0.34 4.58 -19.90
N GLY A 139 0.06 4.35 -18.65
CA GLY A 139 0.37 3.03 -18.11
C GLY A 139 -0.85 2.37 -17.46
N ARG A 140 -0.63 1.30 -16.74
CA ARG A 140 -1.69 0.61 -15.98
C ARG A 140 -2.21 1.47 -14.84
N LEU A 141 -3.53 1.50 -14.65
CA LEU A 141 -4.21 2.21 -13.59
C LEU A 141 -4.86 1.23 -12.60
N VAL A 142 -4.49 1.34 -11.34
CA VAL A 142 -4.99 0.51 -10.24
C VAL A 142 -5.67 1.39 -9.21
N ILE A 143 -6.85 1.00 -8.74
CA ILE A 143 -7.56 1.71 -7.67
C ILE A 143 -7.49 0.88 -6.39
N LYS A 144 -6.94 1.46 -5.34
CA LYS A 144 -6.78 0.83 -4.03
C LYS A 144 -7.72 1.44 -3.00
N GLY A 145 -8.33 0.59 -2.18
CA GLY A 145 -9.27 1.02 -1.14
C GLY A 145 -10.71 0.64 -1.43
N ILE A 146 -10.92 -0.29 -2.35
CA ILE A 146 -12.24 -0.79 -2.72
C ILE A 146 -12.74 -1.73 -1.62
N GLN A 147 -13.98 -1.50 -1.15
CA GLN A 147 -14.58 -2.21 -0.03
C GLN A 147 -15.99 -2.75 -0.32
N SER A 148 -16.46 -2.62 -1.56
CA SER A 148 -17.77 -3.15 -2.00
C SER A 148 -17.71 -3.68 -3.42
N VAL A 149 -18.69 -4.52 -3.78
CA VAL A 149 -18.89 -5.01 -5.16
C VAL A 149 -19.33 -3.86 -6.06
N GLU A 150 -20.15 -2.95 -5.55
CA GLU A 150 -20.66 -1.79 -6.25
C GLU A 150 -19.52 -0.88 -6.72
N ASP A 151 -18.58 -0.56 -5.84
CA ASP A 151 -17.40 0.24 -6.19
C ASP A 151 -16.48 -0.48 -7.19
N ALA A 152 -16.36 -1.81 -7.07
CA ALA A 152 -15.61 -2.60 -8.05
C ALA A 152 -16.25 -2.52 -9.45
N LEU A 153 -17.59 -2.56 -9.54
CA LEU A 153 -18.32 -2.38 -10.81
C LEU A 153 -18.15 -0.96 -11.37
N LEU A 154 -18.11 0.07 -10.52
CA LEU A 154 -17.83 1.44 -10.95
C LEU A 154 -16.39 1.57 -11.47
N CYS A 155 -15.41 0.94 -10.83
CA CYS A 155 -14.03 0.86 -11.32
C CYS A 155 -13.96 0.19 -12.70
N LYS A 156 -14.68 -0.92 -12.89
CA LYS A 156 -14.79 -1.59 -14.20
C LYS A 156 -15.37 -0.64 -15.25
N LYS A 157 -16.48 0.06 -14.93
CA LYS A 157 -17.09 1.04 -15.83
C LYS A 157 -16.15 2.18 -16.17
N ALA A 158 -15.33 2.64 -15.23
CA ALA A 158 -14.30 3.65 -15.45
C ALA A 158 -13.12 3.14 -16.30
N GLY A 159 -13.05 1.83 -16.56
CA GLY A 159 -12.03 1.21 -17.41
C GLY A 159 -10.65 1.21 -16.79
N VAL A 160 -10.53 0.99 -15.48
CA VAL A 160 -9.24 0.76 -14.81
C VAL A 160 -8.74 -0.66 -15.11
N ASP A 161 -7.45 -0.92 -14.93
CA ASP A 161 -6.85 -2.22 -15.23
C ASP A 161 -6.93 -3.21 -14.06
N ALA A 162 -6.95 -2.68 -12.84
CA ALA A 162 -7.00 -3.51 -11.64
C ALA A 162 -7.56 -2.73 -10.44
N ILE A 163 -7.95 -3.50 -9.43
CA ILE A 163 -8.35 -2.97 -8.12
C ILE A 163 -7.62 -3.68 -6.99
N VAL A 164 -7.48 -2.99 -5.86
CA VAL A 164 -7.01 -3.58 -4.60
C VAL A 164 -8.12 -3.46 -3.58
N LEU A 165 -8.67 -4.59 -3.16
CA LEU A 165 -9.56 -4.65 -2.02
C LEU A 165 -8.77 -4.33 -0.76
N SER A 166 -9.18 -3.30 -0.04
CA SER A 166 -8.41 -2.78 1.08
C SER A 166 -9.29 -1.97 2.03
N ASN A 167 -9.11 -2.20 3.32
CA ASN A 167 -9.58 -1.32 4.39
C ASN A 167 -8.40 -0.59 5.06
N HIS A 168 -7.29 -0.43 4.33
CA HIS A 168 -6.04 0.17 4.81
C HIS A 168 -5.45 -0.54 6.03
N GLY A 169 -5.66 -1.85 6.15
CA GLY A 169 -5.24 -2.63 7.30
C GLY A 169 -5.96 -2.26 8.61
N GLY A 170 -7.22 -1.82 8.52
CA GLY A 170 -8.06 -1.38 9.64
C GLY A 170 -7.65 -0.01 10.20
N ARG A 171 -6.93 0.81 9.43
CA ARG A 171 -6.39 2.11 9.89
C ARG A 171 -7.20 3.32 9.46
N GLN A 172 -8.21 3.14 8.63
CA GLN A 172 -9.12 4.18 8.13
C GLN A 172 -10.51 4.01 8.74
N LEU A 173 -11.47 3.46 8.03
CA LEU A 173 -12.78 3.17 8.59
C LEU A 173 -12.68 2.00 9.56
N ASP A 174 -13.00 2.24 10.85
CA ASP A 174 -13.11 1.17 11.82
C ASP A 174 -14.34 0.30 11.52
N ARG A 175 -14.21 -1.01 11.69
CA ARG A 175 -15.24 -2.01 11.37
C ARG A 175 -15.71 -1.98 9.90
N GLY A 176 -14.86 -1.46 8.99
CA GLY A 176 -15.08 -1.59 7.55
C GLY A 176 -14.95 -3.04 7.11
N THR A 177 -15.43 -3.32 5.90
CA THR A 177 -15.44 -4.67 5.31
C THR A 177 -14.04 -5.29 5.30
N VAL A 178 -13.97 -6.56 5.64
CA VAL A 178 -12.71 -7.32 5.57
C VAL A 178 -12.45 -7.71 4.11
N PRO A 179 -11.33 -7.30 3.50
CA PRO A 179 -11.06 -7.56 2.08
C PRO A 179 -11.15 -9.04 1.69
N LEU A 180 -10.72 -9.95 2.55
CA LEU A 180 -10.75 -11.38 2.27
C LEU A 180 -12.17 -11.96 2.27
N GLU A 181 -13.11 -11.37 3.01
CA GLU A 181 -14.51 -11.78 3.05
C GLU A 181 -15.22 -11.47 1.73
N ILE A 182 -15.07 -10.25 1.22
CA ILE A 182 -15.74 -9.81 -0.03
C ILE A 182 -15.03 -10.25 -1.31
N LEU A 183 -13.80 -10.77 -1.19
CA LEU A 183 -12.98 -11.11 -2.35
C LEU A 183 -13.69 -12.05 -3.34
N PRO A 184 -14.34 -13.15 -2.95
CA PRO A 184 -15.02 -14.04 -3.89
C PRO A 184 -16.14 -13.34 -4.67
N ASP A 185 -16.93 -12.53 -4.01
CA ASP A 185 -18.07 -11.82 -4.63
C ASP A 185 -17.56 -10.78 -5.64
N VAL A 186 -16.51 -10.05 -5.29
CA VAL A 186 -15.86 -9.09 -6.20
C VAL A 186 -15.23 -9.80 -7.38
N VAL A 187 -14.52 -10.91 -7.16
CA VAL A 187 -13.93 -11.71 -8.26
C VAL A 187 -15.02 -12.26 -9.17
N ALA A 188 -16.13 -12.72 -8.64
CA ALA A 188 -17.27 -13.17 -9.44
C ALA A 188 -17.85 -12.03 -10.31
N ALA A 189 -17.92 -10.81 -9.77
CA ALA A 189 -18.51 -9.66 -10.46
C ALA A 189 -17.58 -9.04 -11.52
N VAL A 190 -16.29 -8.94 -11.27
CA VAL A 190 -15.35 -8.18 -12.13
C VAL A 190 -14.08 -8.94 -12.52
N GLY A 191 -13.79 -10.10 -11.96
CA GLY A 191 -12.51 -10.80 -12.12
C GLY A 191 -12.19 -11.30 -13.54
N LYS A 192 -13.16 -11.26 -14.46
CA LYS A 192 -12.94 -11.54 -15.89
C LYS A 192 -12.40 -10.33 -16.65
N ASP A 193 -12.62 -9.13 -16.11
CA ASP A 193 -12.32 -7.86 -16.76
C ASP A 193 -11.21 -7.09 -16.05
N LEU A 194 -11.07 -7.27 -14.74
CA LEU A 194 -10.09 -6.60 -13.89
C LEU A 194 -9.23 -7.60 -13.13
N ASP A 195 -7.94 -7.29 -12.98
CA ASP A 195 -7.12 -7.98 -11.99
C ASP A 195 -7.54 -7.52 -10.58
N VAL A 196 -7.88 -8.45 -9.70
CA VAL A 196 -8.27 -8.16 -8.31
C VAL A 196 -7.12 -8.54 -7.38
N TYR A 197 -6.57 -7.54 -6.72
CA TYR A 197 -5.58 -7.69 -5.66
C TYR A 197 -6.22 -7.46 -4.29
N ILE A 198 -5.54 -7.87 -3.24
CA ILE A 198 -5.97 -7.61 -1.86
C ILE A 198 -4.79 -7.18 -1.01
N ASP A 199 -5.07 -6.38 0.03
CA ASP A 199 -4.15 -6.15 1.14
C ASP A 199 -4.87 -6.30 2.49
N GLY A 200 -4.13 -6.02 3.55
CA GLY A 200 -4.64 -6.13 4.91
C GLY A 200 -4.37 -7.50 5.54
N ALA A 201 -3.72 -7.46 6.70
CA ALA A 201 -3.38 -8.62 7.52
C ALA A 201 -2.54 -9.73 6.86
N VAL A 202 -1.97 -9.53 5.69
CA VAL A 202 -1.06 -10.50 5.04
C VAL A 202 0.26 -10.53 5.82
N MET A 203 0.42 -11.55 6.66
CA MET A 203 1.55 -11.71 7.58
C MET A 203 2.28 -13.03 7.40
N SER A 204 1.72 -13.97 6.64
CA SER A 204 2.25 -15.32 6.41
C SER A 204 2.07 -15.75 4.97
N GLY A 205 2.81 -16.80 4.56
CA GLY A 205 2.61 -17.44 3.26
C GLY A 205 1.26 -18.12 3.11
N GLN A 206 0.64 -18.55 4.22
CA GLN A 206 -0.71 -19.09 4.22
C GLN A 206 -1.76 -18.01 3.88
N ASP A 207 -1.56 -16.77 4.34
CA ASP A 207 -2.47 -15.67 3.98
C ASP A 207 -2.40 -15.39 2.47
N VAL A 208 -1.19 -15.44 1.90
CA VAL A 208 -0.99 -15.32 0.44
C VAL A 208 -1.72 -16.43 -0.29
N TYR A 209 -1.54 -17.69 0.17
CA TYR A 209 -2.20 -18.85 -0.42
C TYR A 209 -3.72 -18.72 -0.37
N GLY A 210 -4.28 -18.38 0.80
CA GLY A 210 -5.71 -18.22 1.00
C GLY A 210 -6.32 -17.14 0.08
N ALA A 211 -5.63 -16.01 -0.09
CA ALA A 211 -6.06 -14.96 -1.01
C ALA A 211 -6.07 -15.44 -2.47
N ILE A 212 -5.01 -16.12 -2.93
CA ILE A 212 -4.94 -16.66 -4.30
C ILE A 212 -6.03 -17.72 -4.51
N ALA A 213 -6.25 -18.61 -3.55
CA ALA A 213 -7.26 -19.67 -3.61
C ALA A 213 -8.70 -19.13 -3.65
N ARG A 214 -8.92 -17.92 -3.16
CA ARG A 214 -10.21 -17.21 -3.24
C ARG A 214 -10.33 -16.29 -4.46
N GLY A 215 -9.36 -16.34 -5.37
CA GLY A 215 -9.42 -15.67 -6.68
C GLY A 215 -8.60 -14.39 -6.80
N ALA A 216 -7.84 -13.98 -5.79
CA ALA A 216 -6.94 -12.84 -5.93
C ALA A 216 -5.87 -13.12 -7.00
N LYS A 217 -5.49 -12.07 -7.76
CA LYS A 217 -4.35 -12.09 -8.66
C LYS A 217 -3.02 -12.08 -7.90
N GLY A 218 -3.00 -11.39 -6.77
CA GLY A 218 -1.86 -11.26 -5.89
C GLY A 218 -2.23 -10.47 -4.62
N VAL A 219 -1.24 -10.25 -3.77
CA VAL A 219 -1.40 -9.53 -2.50
C VAL A 219 -0.41 -8.38 -2.39
N LEU A 220 -0.81 -7.33 -1.66
CA LEU A 220 0.11 -6.27 -1.24
C LEU A 220 0.45 -6.49 0.24
N VAL A 221 1.72 -6.32 0.58
CA VAL A 221 2.23 -6.54 1.94
C VAL A 221 2.73 -5.21 2.50
N GLY A 222 2.25 -4.85 3.70
CA GLY A 222 2.67 -3.65 4.41
C GLY A 222 3.48 -3.98 5.67
N ARG A 223 2.79 -4.28 6.78
CA ARG A 223 3.42 -4.43 8.10
C ARG A 223 4.46 -5.53 8.20
N ALA A 224 4.34 -6.63 7.45
CA ALA A 224 5.30 -7.73 7.51
C ALA A 224 6.72 -7.27 7.10
N TYR A 225 6.87 -6.53 5.98
CA TYR A 225 8.17 -6.00 5.61
C TYR A 225 8.63 -4.84 6.49
N LEU A 226 7.68 -4.01 7.01
CA LEU A 226 8.02 -2.93 7.94
C LEU A 226 8.62 -3.48 9.25
N TYR A 227 8.09 -4.57 9.79
CA TYR A 227 8.71 -5.24 10.93
C TYR A 227 10.11 -5.78 10.58
N GLY A 228 10.29 -6.28 9.37
CA GLY A 228 11.59 -6.68 8.86
C GLY A 228 12.60 -5.52 8.86
N ILE A 229 12.23 -4.37 8.29
CA ILE A 229 13.12 -3.20 8.25
C ILE A 229 13.45 -2.66 9.66
N MET A 230 12.46 -2.66 10.56
CA MET A 230 12.67 -2.24 11.95
C MET A 230 13.59 -3.19 12.71
N ALA A 231 13.56 -4.48 12.44
CA ALA A 231 14.36 -5.50 13.11
C ALA A 231 15.81 -5.57 12.58
N GLY A 232 16.03 -5.38 11.28
CA GLY A 232 17.34 -5.62 10.66
C GLY A 232 17.63 -4.86 9.36
N GLY A 233 16.96 -3.72 9.12
CA GLY A 233 17.16 -2.92 7.90
C GLY A 233 16.90 -3.74 6.64
N GLN A 234 17.77 -3.61 5.64
CA GLN A 234 17.65 -4.33 4.38
C GLN A 234 17.59 -5.85 4.58
N TYR A 235 18.52 -6.42 5.36
CA TYR A 235 18.55 -7.86 5.66
C TYR A 235 17.24 -8.33 6.31
N GLY A 236 16.64 -7.52 7.18
CA GLY A 236 15.35 -7.84 7.80
C GLY A 236 14.21 -7.89 6.79
N VAL A 237 14.22 -7.01 5.78
CA VAL A 237 13.23 -7.03 4.67
C VAL A 237 13.42 -8.29 3.82
N GLU A 238 14.66 -8.59 3.41
CA GLU A 238 14.99 -9.79 2.64
C GLU A 238 14.53 -11.05 3.37
N ARG A 239 14.78 -11.11 4.70
CA ARG A 239 14.35 -12.23 5.53
C ARG A 239 12.83 -12.34 5.65
N ALA A 240 12.11 -11.23 5.79
CA ALA A 240 10.64 -11.23 5.82
C ALA A 240 10.05 -11.77 4.50
N VAL A 241 10.59 -11.34 3.36
CA VAL A 241 10.17 -11.83 2.04
C VAL A 241 10.49 -13.32 1.87
N GLU A 242 11.67 -13.76 2.33
CA GLU A 242 12.06 -15.18 2.29
C GLU A 242 11.12 -16.05 3.15
N ILE A 243 10.73 -15.59 4.34
CA ILE A 243 9.78 -16.29 5.21
C ILE A 243 8.44 -16.46 4.49
N LEU A 244 7.85 -15.35 4.01
CA LEU A 244 6.58 -15.40 3.29
C LEU A 244 6.64 -16.36 2.10
N ARG A 245 7.73 -16.31 1.33
CA ARG A 245 7.92 -17.19 0.18
C ARG A 245 8.02 -18.66 0.58
N LYS A 246 8.79 -18.98 1.61
CA LYS A 246 8.96 -20.36 2.10
C LYS A 246 7.65 -20.93 2.63
N GLU A 247 6.92 -20.16 3.42
CA GLU A 247 5.62 -20.56 3.95
C GLU A 247 4.60 -20.79 2.83
N PHE A 248 4.58 -19.92 1.81
CA PHE A 248 3.72 -20.06 0.65
C PHE A 248 4.02 -21.35 -0.11
N ILE A 249 5.30 -21.61 -0.44
CA ILE A 249 5.73 -22.85 -1.13
C ILE A 249 5.40 -24.10 -0.29
N ASN A 250 5.64 -24.03 1.02
CA ASN A 250 5.33 -25.14 1.92
C ASN A 250 3.82 -25.42 1.96
N THR A 251 3.00 -24.36 1.98
CA THR A 251 1.53 -24.50 1.92
C THR A 251 1.08 -25.13 0.61
N MET A 252 1.67 -24.72 -0.52
CA MET A 252 1.41 -25.35 -1.82
C MET A 252 1.72 -26.85 -1.80
N ALA A 253 2.88 -27.24 -1.24
CA ALA A 253 3.28 -28.64 -1.13
C ALA A 253 2.32 -29.44 -0.25
N LEU A 254 1.91 -28.89 0.90
CA LEU A 254 0.96 -29.55 1.80
C LEU A 254 -0.45 -29.68 1.19
N CYS A 255 -0.83 -28.79 0.31
CA CYS A 255 -2.10 -28.86 -0.44
C CYS A 255 -1.99 -29.68 -1.73
N GLY A 256 -0.81 -30.16 -2.09
CA GLY A 256 -0.59 -30.98 -3.29
C GLY A 256 -0.69 -30.21 -4.61
N VAL A 257 -0.47 -28.90 -4.61
CA VAL A 257 -0.58 -28.01 -5.79
C VAL A 257 0.79 -27.51 -6.23
N LYS A 258 0.98 -27.32 -7.55
CA LYS A 258 2.27 -27.01 -8.18
C LYS A 258 2.38 -25.60 -8.74
N ASN A 259 1.25 -24.95 -9.00
CA ASN A 259 1.18 -23.62 -9.62
C ASN A 259 -0.05 -22.84 -9.13
N LEU A 260 -0.13 -21.56 -9.51
CA LEU A 260 -1.20 -20.67 -9.06
C LEU A 260 -2.58 -21.04 -9.62
N ASP A 261 -2.64 -21.66 -10.79
CA ASP A 261 -3.91 -22.05 -11.40
C ASP A 261 -4.50 -23.27 -10.68
N GLU A 262 -3.66 -24.20 -10.24
CA GLU A 262 -4.08 -25.30 -9.38
C GLU A 262 -4.58 -24.79 -8.01
N ILE A 263 -3.94 -23.78 -7.42
CA ILE A 263 -4.42 -23.13 -6.19
C ILE A 263 -5.84 -22.57 -6.40
N ARG A 264 -6.06 -21.80 -7.48
CA ARG A 264 -7.37 -21.22 -7.80
C ARG A 264 -8.43 -22.27 -8.06
N SER A 265 -8.05 -23.35 -8.78
CA SER A 265 -8.96 -24.46 -9.07
C SER A 265 -9.36 -25.26 -7.83
N LEU A 266 -8.43 -25.47 -6.90
CA LEU A 266 -8.70 -26.15 -5.63
C LEU A 266 -9.60 -25.30 -4.73
N GLY A 267 -9.40 -23.98 -4.76
CA GLY A 267 -10.07 -23.06 -3.85
C GLY A 267 -9.62 -23.24 -2.38
N ALA A 268 -10.21 -22.45 -1.50
CA ALA A 268 -10.02 -22.61 -0.07
C ALA A 268 -11.24 -22.13 0.72
N ARG A 269 -11.57 -22.85 1.79
CA ARG A 269 -12.43 -22.37 2.88
C ARG A 269 -11.54 -21.84 3.99
N ILE A 270 -11.91 -20.70 4.53
CA ILE A 270 -11.14 -20.04 5.58
C ILE A 270 -11.96 -20.04 6.86
N ARG A 271 -11.46 -20.75 7.86
CA ARG A 271 -12.14 -20.82 9.16
C ARG A 271 -12.40 -19.45 9.74
N GLY A 272 -13.65 -19.17 10.11
CA GLY A 272 -14.10 -17.90 10.67
C GLY A 272 -14.48 -16.84 9.64
N ILE A 273 -14.43 -17.18 8.34
CA ILE A 273 -14.90 -16.32 7.24
C ILE A 273 -16.05 -17.02 6.48
N ASP A 274 -15.93 -18.33 6.23
CA ASP A 274 -16.93 -19.16 5.53
C ASP A 274 -17.84 -19.91 6.49
#